data_0c6263d2a4657530041996e70fe4edb4
#
_entry.id   0c6263d2a4657530041996e70fe4edb4
#
_cell.length_a   1.000
_cell.length_b   1.000
_cell.length_c   1.000
_cell.angle_alpha   90.00
_cell.angle_beta   90.00
_cell.angle_gamma   90.00
#
_symmetry.space_group_name_H-M   'P 1'
#
loop_
_entity.id
_entity.type
_entity.pdbx_description
1 polymer ?
#
loop_
_entity_poly.entity_id
_entity_poly.type
_entity_poly.pdbx_seq_one_letter_code
_entity_poly.pdbx_strand_id
1 'polypeptide(L)'
;MEIRNIAIIAHVDHGKTTLTDALMRQTGAVEEGVSMDSNALEQERGITIYSKNTSIVYPSTSSGQEGTKINIVDTPGHADFGSEVERVLRSIDSVLLVVDAQEGPMPQTRFVLKKSLELGLKPIVVINKIDKPAANPDYCEEQVLELFLELGCNDEQADFPVVYAIGREGMAKNNMGDESSDLTPLLETILKYVPPASSPKLLTKPLRLQTFNLGYDNFLGRLAVARIYEGEIKPNQTVLIKKPDGTTRTGKLTKLFTFQGIKKIEVESAGAGDIVMLAGLPDIYIGETICTDPETKPLPAIDVDEPTITLNFLVNNSPFAGREGTYVTSRQIREYLERELEVNVGLRVEFDATDTFKVSGRGELHIAILLENMRRKGYELQVSQPQVITHEVDGKKHEPFEEVIVDAPSTYQGIIIERLGTRSFVMKDLKMHGDSVRLTFEGPTRGLLGFRNQFIIDTKGEGILSSRVIGFKPYAGEIRRRTVGSMTSMTSGKVLGYALWNLQERGTLYIGPNIEVYEGMILGNTAKGEEMVANPTKGKNLTNIRSSGTDEAIVLFPHFEITIERGLEVINEDEYLEITPKSVRLRKQQLTENDRNRSKRTTFKPGVA
;
A
#
# COMPACT_ATOMS: atom_id res chain seq x y z
N MET A 1 -7.27 25.52 -24.72
CA MET A 1 -8.02 24.79 -23.66
C MET A 1 -7.35 25.04 -22.31
N GLU A 2 -8.10 25.41 -21.28
CA GLU A 2 -7.60 25.58 -19.93
C GLU A 2 -7.41 24.25 -19.22
N ILE A 3 -6.43 24.14 -18.31
CA ILE A 3 -6.11 22.87 -17.63
C ILE A 3 -6.13 23.08 -16.10
N ARG A 4 -6.71 22.13 -15.38
CA ARG A 4 -6.67 22.00 -13.91
C ARG A 4 -6.09 20.63 -13.54
N ASN A 5 -5.23 20.58 -12.52
CA ASN A 5 -4.65 19.33 -12.03
C ASN A 5 -5.03 19.13 -10.57
N ILE A 6 -5.69 18.03 -10.27
CA ILE A 6 -6.14 17.66 -8.93
C ILE A 6 -5.74 16.24 -8.58
N ALA A 7 -5.50 15.97 -7.30
CA ALA A 7 -5.49 14.62 -6.77
C ALA A 7 -6.72 14.38 -5.91
N ILE A 8 -7.20 13.14 -5.89
CA ILE A 8 -8.27 12.73 -4.97
C ILE A 8 -7.66 11.92 -3.83
N ILE A 9 -7.91 12.36 -2.61
CA ILE A 9 -7.46 11.73 -1.37
C ILE A 9 -8.67 11.36 -0.51
N ALA A 10 -8.66 10.17 0.06
CA ALA A 10 -9.72 9.68 0.92
C ALA A 10 -9.21 8.54 1.82
N HIS A 11 -9.93 8.29 2.91
CA HIS A 11 -9.82 7.00 3.59
C HIS A 11 -10.41 5.87 2.74
N VAL A 12 -10.03 4.63 3.05
CA VAL A 12 -10.64 3.43 2.45
C VAL A 12 -12.16 3.51 2.66
N ASP A 13 -12.92 3.12 1.66
CA ASP A 13 -14.39 3.13 1.64
C ASP A 13 -15.09 4.50 1.76
N HIS A 14 -14.40 5.64 1.83
CA HIS A 14 -15.02 6.96 1.80
C HIS A 14 -15.62 7.34 0.43
N GLY A 15 -15.38 6.51 -0.61
CA GLY A 15 -16.02 6.65 -1.92
C GLY A 15 -15.20 7.41 -2.96
N LYS A 16 -13.88 7.43 -2.83
CA LYS A 16 -12.94 8.06 -3.77
C LYS A 16 -13.15 7.57 -5.20
N THR A 17 -13.03 6.27 -5.44
CA THR A 17 -13.19 5.65 -6.78
C THR A 17 -14.61 5.86 -7.31
N THR A 18 -15.63 5.69 -6.46
CA THR A 18 -17.02 5.89 -6.85
C THR A 18 -17.29 7.31 -7.34
N LEU A 19 -16.73 8.32 -6.65
CA LEU A 19 -16.86 9.72 -7.05
C LEU A 19 -16.11 10.01 -8.35
N THR A 20 -14.90 9.48 -8.51
CA THR A 20 -14.11 9.64 -9.74
C THR A 20 -14.81 9.00 -10.93
N ASP A 21 -15.34 7.79 -10.77
CA ASP A 21 -16.10 7.09 -11.81
C ASP A 21 -17.38 7.88 -12.20
N ALA A 22 -18.05 8.49 -11.24
CA ALA A 22 -19.23 9.33 -11.49
C ALA A 22 -18.85 10.61 -12.28
N LEU A 23 -17.73 11.27 -11.94
CA LEU A 23 -17.21 12.41 -12.70
C LEU A 23 -16.87 12.04 -14.14
N MET A 24 -16.22 10.90 -14.35
CA MET A 24 -15.89 10.41 -15.70
C MET A 24 -17.13 10.06 -16.53
N ARG A 25 -18.14 9.45 -15.90
CA ARG A 25 -19.42 9.14 -16.58
C ARG A 25 -20.19 10.40 -16.98
N GLN A 26 -20.32 11.34 -16.07
CA GLN A 26 -21.05 12.60 -16.34
C GLN A 26 -20.40 13.40 -17.48
N THR A 27 -19.08 13.37 -17.61
CA THR A 27 -18.34 14.07 -18.66
C THR A 27 -18.18 13.27 -19.95
N GLY A 28 -18.73 12.04 -20.00
CA GLY A 28 -18.61 11.16 -21.18
C GLY A 28 -17.18 10.65 -21.44
N ALA A 29 -16.31 10.74 -20.44
CA ALA A 29 -14.91 10.30 -20.58
C ALA A 29 -14.75 8.77 -20.59
N VAL A 30 -15.73 8.03 -20.08
CA VAL A 30 -15.78 6.56 -20.07
C VAL A 30 -17.20 6.05 -20.36
N GLU A 31 -17.28 4.83 -20.90
CA GLU A 31 -18.54 4.12 -21.12
C GLU A 31 -19.10 3.54 -19.81
N GLU A 32 -20.39 3.23 -19.78
CA GLU A 32 -21.02 2.57 -18.63
C GLU A 32 -20.33 1.23 -18.29
N GLY A 33 -20.06 1.00 -17.01
CA GLY A 33 -19.42 -0.23 -16.51
C GLY A 33 -17.89 -0.21 -16.48
N VAL A 34 -17.26 0.86 -16.95
CA VAL A 34 -15.81 1.06 -16.83
C VAL A 34 -15.50 1.80 -15.55
N SER A 35 -14.59 1.26 -14.74
CA SER A 35 -14.13 1.84 -13.47
C SER A 35 -12.61 2.07 -13.48
N MET A 36 -12.17 3.04 -12.70
CA MET A 36 -10.74 3.25 -12.44
C MET A 36 -10.10 2.05 -11.76
N ASP A 37 -10.81 1.33 -10.90
CA ASP A 37 -10.32 0.12 -10.25
C ASP A 37 -10.42 -1.09 -11.18
N SER A 38 -9.56 -1.13 -12.20
CA SER A 38 -9.46 -2.26 -13.14
C SER A 38 -8.59 -3.42 -12.61
N ASN A 39 -7.83 -3.21 -11.53
CA ASN A 39 -6.98 -4.23 -10.92
C ASN A 39 -7.81 -5.11 -9.97
N ALA A 40 -7.87 -6.41 -10.25
CA ALA A 40 -8.63 -7.36 -9.44
C ALA A 40 -8.21 -7.37 -7.96
N LEU A 41 -6.93 -7.10 -7.66
CA LEU A 41 -6.43 -7.04 -6.27
C LEU A 41 -6.93 -5.79 -5.54
N GLU A 42 -7.02 -4.65 -6.23
CA GLU A 42 -7.58 -3.42 -5.66
C GLU A 42 -9.07 -3.57 -5.37
N GLN A 43 -9.81 -4.15 -6.33
CA GLN A 43 -11.25 -4.43 -6.16
C GLN A 43 -11.54 -5.39 -5.00
N GLU A 44 -10.75 -6.46 -4.88
CA GLU A 44 -10.90 -7.46 -3.82
C GLU A 44 -10.60 -6.89 -2.43
N ARG A 45 -9.65 -5.96 -2.34
CA ARG A 45 -9.21 -5.34 -1.08
C ARG A 45 -9.90 -4.02 -0.75
N GLY A 46 -10.61 -3.44 -1.71
CA GLY A 46 -11.24 -2.13 -1.57
C GLY A 46 -10.23 -0.97 -1.42
N ILE A 47 -8.97 -1.14 -1.80
CA ILE A 47 -7.91 -0.12 -1.65
C ILE A 47 -7.28 0.22 -2.99
N THR A 48 -6.94 1.48 -3.19
CA THR A 48 -6.06 1.89 -4.30
C THR A 48 -4.61 1.58 -3.93
N ILE A 49 -3.93 0.83 -4.79
CA ILE A 49 -2.53 0.41 -4.61
C ILE A 49 -1.61 1.28 -5.46
N TYR A 50 -1.97 1.52 -6.71
CA TYR A 50 -1.19 2.28 -7.68
C TYR A 50 -1.89 3.59 -8.03
N SER A 51 -1.11 4.66 -8.15
CA SER A 51 -1.63 5.95 -8.62
C SER A 51 -2.08 5.81 -10.08
N LYS A 52 -3.28 6.29 -10.37
CA LYS A 52 -3.86 6.26 -11.72
C LYS A 52 -4.11 7.68 -12.19
N ASN A 53 -3.83 7.90 -13.48
CA ASN A 53 -4.06 9.18 -14.10
C ASN A 53 -5.27 9.08 -15.02
N THR A 54 -6.19 9.99 -14.88
CA THR A 54 -7.33 10.16 -15.77
C THR A 54 -7.51 11.63 -16.10
N SER A 55 -8.25 11.92 -17.15
CA SER A 55 -8.67 13.28 -17.46
C SER A 55 -10.09 13.35 -17.97
N ILE A 56 -10.77 14.41 -17.62
CA ILE A 56 -12.11 14.75 -18.08
C ILE A 56 -12.08 16.12 -18.76
N VAL A 57 -13.00 16.33 -19.68
CA VAL A 57 -13.21 17.65 -20.31
C VAL A 57 -14.58 18.15 -19.89
N TYR A 58 -14.59 19.23 -19.13
CA TYR A 58 -15.82 19.91 -18.75
C TYR A 58 -16.15 20.99 -19.79
N PRO A 59 -17.32 20.93 -20.44
CA PRO A 59 -17.71 21.89 -21.49
C PRO A 59 -17.74 23.32 -20.94
N SER A 60 -17.33 24.29 -21.75
CA SER A 60 -17.54 25.69 -21.42
C SER A 60 -19.03 26.04 -21.49
N THR A 61 -19.55 26.75 -20.50
CA THR A 61 -20.93 27.27 -20.51
C THR A 61 -21.12 28.43 -21.50
N SER A 62 -20.01 28.99 -22.03
CA SER A 62 -20.02 30.09 -23.01
C SER A 62 -19.84 29.57 -24.42
N SER A 63 -20.76 29.92 -25.32
CA SER A 63 -20.67 29.55 -26.73
C SER A 63 -19.39 30.11 -27.38
N GLY A 64 -18.51 29.22 -27.86
CA GLY A 64 -17.29 29.56 -28.56
C GLY A 64 -15.99 29.45 -27.74
N GLN A 65 -16.03 29.07 -26.45
CA GLN A 65 -14.83 28.75 -25.69
C GLN A 65 -14.61 27.23 -25.64
N GLU A 66 -13.35 26.81 -25.80
CA GLU A 66 -12.93 25.42 -25.54
C GLU A 66 -13.21 25.06 -24.09
N GLY A 67 -13.69 23.84 -23.81
CA GLY A 67 -13.89 23.34 -22.46
C GLY A 67 -12.60 23.33 -21.64
N THR A 68 -12.73 23.13 -20.34
CA THR A 68 -11.59 22.98 -19.42
C THR A 68 -11.24 21.50 -19.23
N LYS A 69 -9.98 21.15 -19.43
CA LYS A 69 -9.43 19.83 -19.13
C LYS A 69 -9.10 19.74 -17.65
N ILE A 70 -9.62 18.75 -16.97
CA ILE A 70 -9.31 18.46 -15.56
C ILE A 70 -8.56 17.14 -15.51
N ASN A 71 -7.27 17.17 -15.19
CA ASN A 71 -6.50 15.99 -14.91
C ASN A 71 -6.73 15.57 -13.45
N ILE A 72 -7.09 14.32 -13.26
CA ILE A 72 -7.38 13.73 -11.95
C ILE A 72 -6.38 12.61 -11.69
N VAL A 73 -5.62 12.74 -10.62
CA VAL A 73 -4.69 11.69 -10.18
C VAL A 73 -5.27 11.01 -8.95
N ASP A 74 -5.60 9.74 -9.10
CA ASP A 74 -6.02 8.91 -7.98
C ASP A 74 -4.80 8.49 -7.17
N THR A 75 -4.85 8.65 -5.84
CA THR A 75 -3.73 8.38 -4.93
C THR A 75 -4.02 7.21 -4.00
N PRO A 76 -3.01 6.35 -3.70
CA PRO A 76 -3.15 5.38 -2.63
C PRO A 76 -3.44 6.05 -1.29
N GLY A 77 -4.31 5.43 -0.49
CA GLY A 77 -4.63 5.94 0.86
C GLY A 77 -3.72 5.40 1.97
N HIS A 78 -2.99 4.31 1.73
CA HIS A 78 -2.21 3.63 2.76
C HIS A 78 -0.79 4.21 2.90
N ALA A 79 -0.31 4.33 4.14
CA ALA A 79 1.01 4.93 4.45
C ALA A 79 2.21 4.19 3.81
N ASP A 80 2.11 2.87 3.56
CA ASP A 80 3.14 2.08 2.88
C ASP A 80 3.41 2.56 1.44
N PHE A 81 2.47 3.33 0.86
CA PHE A 81 2.58 3.97 -0.46
C PHE A 81 2.85 5.48 -0.38
N GLY A 82 3.31 5.97 0.77
CA GLY A 82 3.53 7.40 1.02
C GLY A 82 4.41 8.10 -0.02
N SER A 83 5.39 7.42 -0.62
CA SER A 83 6.20 8.00 -1.71
C SER A 83 5.43 8.22 -3.00
N GLU A 84 4.46 7.36 -3.31
CA GLU A 84 3.59 7.60 -4.47
C GLU A 84 2.73 8.83 -4.24
N VAL A 85 2.19 8.96 -3.04
CA VAL A 85 1.40 10.12 -2.65
C VAL A 85 2.22 11.40 -2.77
N GLU A 86 3.41 11.46 -2.19
CA GLU A 86 4.25 12.67 -2.22
C GLU A 86 4.63 13.08 -3.65
N ARG A 87 4.96 12.11 -4.50
CA ARG A 87 5.26 12.35 -5.92
C ARG A 87 4.07 12.94 -6.67
N VAL A 88 2.89 12.39 -6.45
CA VAL A 88 1.65 12.88 -7.06
C VAL A 88 1.35 14.29 -6.58
N LEU A 89 1.40 14.54 -5.27
CA LEU A 89 1.09 15.86 -4.70
C LEU A 89 1.97 16.98 -5.25
N ARG A 90 3.22 16.70 -5.63
CA ARG A 90 4.10 17.66 -6.30
C ARG A 90 3.71 17.95 -7.75
N SER A 91 2.91 17.10 -8.37
CA SER A 91 2.51 17.23 -9.78
C SER A 91 1.13 17.84 -9.97
N ILE A 92 0.45 18.25 -8.91
CA ILE A 92 -0.93 18.77 -8.94
C ILE A 92 -1.01 20.18 -8.33
N ASP A 93 -2.16 20.81 -8.47
CA ASP A 93 -2.40 22.20 -8.02
C ASP A 93 -3.35 22.28 -6.82
N SER A 94 -4.16 21.24 -6.61
CA SER A 94 -5.08 21.14 -5.48
C SER A 94 -5.43 19.68 -5.20
N VAL A 95 -6.06 19.41 -4.05
CA VAL A 95 -6.55 18.09 -3.65
C VAL A 95 -8.03 18.12 -3.34
N LEU A 96 -8.76 17.08 -3.73
CA LEU A 96 -10.11 16.79 -3.25
C LEU A 96 -9.99 15.84 -2.06
N LEU A 97 -10.32 16.32 -0.86
CA LEU A 97 -10.40 15.51 0.34
C LEU A 97 -11.82 14.96 0.46
N VAL A 98 -12.00 13.67 0.19
CA VAL A 98 -13.32 13.01 0.31
C VAL A 98 -13.45 12.37 1.69
N VAL A 99 -14.47 12.77 2.43
CA VAL A 99 -14.77 12.31 3.79
C VAL A 99 -16.18 11.75 3.86
N ASP A 100 -16.35 10.60 4.49
CA ASP A 100 -17.67 10.01 4.75
C ASP A 100 -18.41 10.83 5.84
N ALA A 101 -19.62 11.29 5.55
CA ALA A 101 -20.42 12.11 6.44
C ALA A 101 -20.81 11.44 7.77
N GLN A 102 -20.73 10.12 7.84
CA GLN A 102 -21.00 9.34 9.06
C GLN A 102 -19.75 9.11 9.90
N GLU A 103 -18.60 8.84 9.24
CA GLU A 103 -17.37 8.41 9.90
C GLU A 103 -16.45 9.58 10.25
N GLY A 104 -16.55 10.69 9.50
CA GLY A 104 -15.65 11.84 9.65
C GLY A 104 -14.23 11.56 9.12
N PRO A 105 -13.25 12.43 9.42
CA PRO A 105 -11.88 12.30 8.94
C PRO A 105 -11.14 11.21 9.69
N MET A 106 -10.70 10.17 8.97
CA MET A 106 -10.04 8.99 9.50
C MET A 106 -8.50 9.10 9.48
N PRO A 107 -7.75 8.31 10.30
CA PRO A 107 -6.31 8.45 10.47
C PRO A 107 -5.47 8.37 9.19
N GLN A 108 -5.85 7.57 8.20
CA GLN A 108 -5.07 7.40 6.97
C GLN A 108 -5.02 8.68 6.13
N THR A 109 -6.09 9.49 6.14
CA THR A 109 -6.13 10.76 5.41
C THR A 109 -5.20 11.82 5.99
N ARG A 110 -4.86 11.73 7.30
CA ARG A 110 -3.99 12.70 8.00
C ARG A 110 -2.63 12.85 7.33
N PHE A 111 -2.01 11.75 6.94
CA PHE A 111 -0.68 11.79 6.30
C PHE A 111 -0.73 12.55 4.96
N VAL A 112 -1.66 12.16 4.09
CA VAL A 112 -1.77 12.77 2.75
C VAL A 112 -2.17 14.23 2.86
N LEU A 113 -3.11 14.55 3.74
CA LEU A 113 -3.54 15.93 4.00
C LEU A 113 -2.39 16.77 4.56
N LYS A 114 -1.65 16.27 5.55
CA LYS A 114 -0.48 16.97 6.10
C LYS A 114 0.53 17.33 5.03
N LYS A 115 0.88 16.37 4.16
CA LYS A 115 1.79 16.60 3.04
C LYS A 115 1.25 17.62 2.04
N SER A 116 -0.05 17.59 1.78
CA SER A 116 -0.71 18.58 0.91
C SER A 116 -0.61 19.99 1.49
N LEU A 117 -0.85 20.16 2.79
CA LEU A 117 -0.75 21.44 3.49
C LEU A 117 0.70 21.96 3.54
N GLU A 118 1.68 21.09 3.82
CA GLU A 118 3.12 21.41 3.81
C GLU A 118 3.59 21.89 2.42
N LEU A 119 3.00 21.38 1.33
CA LEU A 119 3.27 21.81 -0.04
C LEU A 119 2.52 23.09 -0.44
N GLY A 120 1.73 23.66 0.46
CA GLY A 120 0.97 24.88 0.20
C GLY A 120 -0.28 24.68 -0.67
N LEU A 121 -0.72 23.43 -0.88
CA LEU A 121 -1.94 23.14 -1.63
C LEU A 121 -3.16 23.59 -0.83
N LYS A 122 -4.19 24.07 -1.54
CA LYS A 122 -5.50 24.42 -0.97
C LYS A 122 -6.48 23.29 -1.24
N PRO A 123 -6.86 22.50 -0.23
CA PRO A 123 -7.81 21.41 -0.41
C PRO A 123 -9.24 21.90 -0.65
N ILE A 124 -10.00 21.12 -1.43
CA ILE A 124 -11.46 21.17 -1.52
C ILE A 124 -11.98 19.98 -0.72
N VAL A 125 -12.89 20.21 0.21
CA VAL A 125 -13.47 19.14 1.02
C VAL A 125 -14.78 18.66 0.40
N VAL A 126 -14.89 17.35 0.21
CA VAL A 126 -16.11 16.70 -0.30
C VAL A 126 -16.67 15.79 0.80
N ILE A 127 -17.75 16.22 1.45
CA ILE A 127 -18.47 15.42 2.43
C ILE A 127 -19.40 14.49 1.68
N ASN A 128 -19.01 13.23 1.58
CA ASN A 128 -19.66 12.21 0.77
C ASN A 128 -20.61 11.33 1.60
N LYS A 129 -21.53 10.63 0.92
CA LYS A 129 -22.50 9.71 1.51
C LYS A 129 -23.47 10.42 2.50
N ILE A 130 -23.90 11.62 2.17
CA ILE A 130 -24.86 12.39 2.96
C ILE A 130 -26.25 11.74 3.01
N ASP A 131 -26.49 10.71 2.21
CA ASP A 131 -27.70 9.88 2.17
C ASP A 131 -27.77 8.82 3.28
N LYS A 132 -26.66 8.56 3.98
CA LYS A 132 -26.64 7.58 5.06
C LYS A 132 -27.51 8.03 6.26
N PRO A 133 -28.25 7.10 6.92
CA PRO A 133 -29.15 7.46 8.05
C PRO A 133 -28.43 8.11 9.24
N ALA A 134 -27.16 7.78 9.47
CA ALA A 134 -26.33 8.32 10.55
C ALA A 134 -25.38 9.43 10.08
N ALA A 135 -25.53 9.94 8.86
CA ALA A 135 -24.73 11.03 8.34
C ALA A 135 -24.98 12.31 9.16
N ASN A 136 -23.90 12.99 9.52
CA ASN A 136 -23.92 14.28 10.20
C ASN A 136 -22.93 15.23 9.50
N PRO A 137 -23.31 15.84 8.36
CA PRO A 137 -22.42 16.67 7.57
C PRO A 137 -21.82 17.86 8.34
N ASP A 138 -22.62 18.55 9.15
CA ASP A 138 -22.18 19.73 9.92
C ASP A 138 -21.07 19.34 10.93
N TYR A 139 -21.29 18.24 11.66
CA TYR A 139 -20.29 17.73 12.59
C TYR A 139 -19.03 17.21 11.87
N CYS A 140 -19.20 16.62 10.70
CA CYS A 140 -18.08 16.17 9.88
C CYS A 140 -17.22 17.36 9.42
N GLU A 141 -17.84 18.48 9.04
CA GLU A 141 -17.13 19.71 8.65
C GLU A 141 -16.32 20.28 9.82
N GLU A 142 -16.91 20.34 11.03
CA GLU A 142 -16.22 20.77 12.24
C GLU A 142 -14.99 19.88 12.53
N GLN A 143 -15.12 18.56 12.43
CA GLN A 143 -14.01 17.62 12.62
C GLN A 143 -12.91 17.78 11.55
N VAL A 144 -13.29 18.07 10.31
CA VAL A 144 -12.32 18.35 9.24
C VAL A 144 -11.56 19.64 9.54
N LEU A 145 -12.22 20.69 9.96
CA LEU A 145 -11.58 21.96 10.36
C LEU A 145 -10.62 21.75 11.54
N GLU A 146 -11.05 21.00 12.57
CA GLU A 146 -10.18 20.64 13.70
C GLU A 146 -8.93 19.91 13.22
N LEU A 147 -9.09 18.95 12.30
CA LEU A 147 -7.98 18.22 11.70
C LEU A 147 -7.01 19.16 10.95
N PHE A 148 -7.50 20.11 10.18
CA PHE A 148 -6.66 21.09 9.47
C PHE A 148 -5.84 21.92 10.45
N LEU A 149 -6.46 22.43 11.52
CA LEU A 149 -5.79 23.18 12.57
C LEU A 149 -4.71 22.34 13.29
N GLU A 150 -5.02 21.09 13.63
CA GLU A 150 -4.05 20.15 14.22
C GLU A 150 -2.83 19.90 13.32
N LEU A 151 -3.05 19.89 11.99
CA LEU A 151 -1.98 19.66 11.02
C LEU A 151 -1.19 20.92 10.67
N GLY A 152 -1.55 22.07 11.26
CA GLY A 152 -0.83 23.33 11.11
C GLY A 152 -1.14 24.05 9.80
N CYS A 153 -2.39 24.03 9.33
CA CYS A 153 -2.83 24.81 8.19
C CYS A 153 -2.66 26.33 8.43
N ASN A 154 -2.48 27.08 7.35
CA ASN A 154 -2.55 28.53 7.41
C ASN A 154 -4.02 29.01 7.22
N ASP A 155 -4.26 30.33 7.44
CA ASP A 155 -5.60 30.91 7.36
C ASP A 155 -6.28 30.69 6.00
N GLU A 156 -5.51 30.73 4.89
CA GLU A 156 -6.04 30.50 3.56
C GLU A 156 -6.41 29.02 3.30
N GLN A 157 -5.76 28.10 3.98
CA GLN A 157 -6.05 26.67 3.91
C GLN A 157 -7.21 26.28 4.84
N ALA A 158 -7.41 27.02 5.94
CA ALA A 158 -8.53 26.83 6.85
C ALA A 158 -9.87 27.31 6.24
N ASP A 159 -9.83 28.27 5.29
CA ASP A 159 -10.99 28.71 4.50
C ASP A 159 -11.18 27.82 3.26
N PHE A 160 -11.39 26.52 3.49
CA PHE A 160 -11.56 25.56 2.41
C PHE A 160 -13.02 25.51 1.93
N PRO A 161 -13.27 25.38 0.61
CA PRO A 161 -14.62 25.15 0.09
C PRO A 161 -15.10 23.74 0.44
N VAL A 162 -16.38 23.63 0.81
CA VAL A 162 -17.06 22.36 1.11
C VAL A 162 -18.11 22.08 0.03
N VAL A 163 -18.17 20.80 -0.39
CA VAL A 163 -19.19 20.28 -1.30
C VAL A 163 -19.77 19.03 -0.68
N TYR A 164 -21.09 18.91 -0.65
CA TYR A 164 -21.81 17.75 -0.15
C TYR A 164 -22.17 16.82 -1.30
N ALA A 165 -21.90 15.52 -1.18
CA ALA A 165 -22.04 14.60 -2.30
C ALA A 165 -22.70 13.25 -1.93
N ILE A 166 -23.34 12.66 -2.93
CA ILE A 166 -23.72 11.24 -2.97
C ILE A 166 -23.01 10.65 -4.20
N GLY A 167 -21.73 10.27 -4.02
CA GLY A 167 -20.90 9.82 -5.13
C GLY A 167 -21.48 8.61 -5.90
N ARG A 168 -22.19 7.72 -5.20
CA ARG A 168 -22.87 6.57 -5.82
C ARG A 168 -23.95 6.99 -6.82
N GLU A 169 -24.68 8.07 -6.52
CA GLU A 169 -25.76 8.60 -7.37
C GLU A 169 -25.26 9.63 -8.37
N GLY A 170 -23.99 10.05 -8.27
CA GLY A 170 -23.40 11.07 -9.12
C GLY A 170 -23.99 12.46 -8.86
N MET A 171 -24.28 12.79 -7.60
CA MET A 171 -24.91 14.05 -7.20
C MET A 171 -24.00 14.82 -6.24
N ALA A 172 -23.96 16.15 -6.37
CA ALA A 172 -23.28 17.05 -5.45
C ALA A 172 -24.08 18.33 -5.24
N LYS A 173 -23.87 18.99 -4.08
CA LYS A 173 -24.54 20.24 -3.66
C LYS A 173 -23.52 21.17 -3.00
N ASN A 174 -23.70 22.47 -3.17
CA ASN A 174 -22.90 23.47 -2.43
C ASN A 174 -23.45 23.72 -1.02
N ASN A 175 -24.76 23.60 -0.82
CA ASN A 175 -25.40 23.68 0.49
C ASN A 175 -26.38 22.49 0.65
N MET A 176 -26.61 22.03 1.87
CA MET A 176 -27.49 20.88 2.13
C MET A 176 -28.93 21.11 1.63
N GLY A 177 -29.41 22.36 1.61
CA GLY A 177 -30.76 22.72 1.14
C GLY A 177 -30.91 22.83 -0.39
N ASP A 178 -29.81 22.75 -1.15
CA ASP A 178 -29.87 22.91 -2.60
C ASP A 178 -30.48 21.67 -3.27
N GLU A 179 -31.18 21.90 -4.38
CA GLU A 179 -31.59 20.85 -5.29
C GLU A 179 -30.50 20.63 -6.34
N SER A 180 -30.06 19.42 -6.51
CA SER A 180 -29.08 19.04 -7.55
C SER A 180 -29.34 17.60 -7.99
N SER A 181 -29.05 17.31 -9.25
CA SER A 181 -29.21 15.99 -9.87
C SER A 181 -27.91 15.41 -10.44
N ASP A 182 -26.81 16.18 -10.37
CA ASP A 182 -25.54 15.81 -10.95
C ASP A 182 -24.32 16.36 -10.17
N LEU A 183 -23.12 16.17 -10.68
CA LEU A 183 -21.86 16.64 -10.07
C LEU A 183 -21.43 18.05 -10.53
N THR A 184 -22.29 18.78 -11.24
CA THR A 184 -21.97 20.15 -11.71
C THR A 184 -21.51 21.08 -10.59
N PRO A 185 -22.12 21.09 -9.38
CA PRO A 185 -21.65 21.92 -8.27
C PRO A 185 -20.21 21.63 -7.87
N LEU A 186 -19.77 20.37 -7.89
CA LEU A 186 -18.40 19.98 -7.62
C LEU A 186 -17.45 20.44 -8.74
N LEU A 187 -17.82 20.23 -10.00
CA LEU A 187 -17.04 20.66 -11.16
C LEU A 187 -16.84 22.18 -11.18
N GLU A 188 -17.88 22.95 -10.92
CA GLU A 188 -17.80 24.42 -10.82
C GLU A 188 -16.93 24.87 -9.65
N THR A 189 -17.01 24.18 -8.50
CA THR A 189 -16.14 24.43 -7.35
C THR A 189 -14.66 24.18 -7.72
N ILE A 190 -14.35 23.11 -8.43
CA ILE A 190 -13.01 22.84 -8.93
C ILE A 190 -12.54 23.97 -9.84
N LEU A 191 -13.35 24.41 -10.80
CA LEU A 191 -12.98 25.50 -11.71
C LEU A 191 -12.76 26.83 -10.98
N LYS A 192 -13.50 27.09 -9.92
CA LYS A 192 -13.43 28.33 -9.14
C LYS A 192 -12.19 28.39 -8.23
N TYR A 193 -11.86 27.27 -7.57
CA TYR A 193 -10.86 27.29 -6.49
C TYR A 193 -9.51 26.69 -6.91
N VAL A 194 -9.45 25.78 -7.89
CA VAL A 194 -8.19 25.24 -8.39
C VAL A 194 -7.58 26.23 -9.40
N PRO A 195 -6.33 26.65 -9.21
CA PRO A 195 -5.70 27.60 -10.14
C PRO A 195 -5.47 26.96 -11.52
N PRO A 196 -5.53 27.77 -12.63
CA PRO A 196 -5.21 27.27 -13.96
C PRO A 196 -3.72 26.87 -14.05
N ALA A 197 -3.48 25.62 -14.46
CA ALA A 197 -2.13 25.10 -14.67
C ALA A 197 -1.51 25.58 -15.99
N SER A 198 -2.33 26.05 -16.94
CA SER A 198 -1.93 26.51 -18.28
C SER A 198 -2.17 28.00 -18.43
N SER A 199 -1.30 28.66 -19.18
CA SER A 199 -1.51 30.04 -19.65
C SER A 199 -0.73 30.31 -20.94
N PRO A 200 -1.15 31.24 -21.79
CA PRO A 200 -0.39 31.62 -22.99
C PRO A 200 1.08 31.99 -22.71
N LYS A 201 1.33 32.61 -21.56
CA LYS A 201 2.68 33.01 -21.14
C LYS A 201 3.56 31.78 -20.83
N LEU A 202 3.01 30.73 -20.26
CA LEU A 202 3.76 29.51 -19.97
C LEU A 202 4.06 28.70 -21.24
N LEU A 203 3.15 28.71 -22.22
CA LEU A 203 3.33 27.99 -23.49
C LEU A 203 4.47 28.57 -24.34
N THR A 204 4.79 29.87 -24.22
CA THR A 204 5.87 30.52 -24.99
C THR A 204 7.26 30.36 -24.39
N LYS A 205 7.36 29.80 -23.19
CA LYS A 205 8.65 29.54 -22.53
C LYS A 205 9.35 28.29 -23.09
N PRO A 206 10.67 28.16 -22.90
CA PRO A 206 11.37 26.89 -23.12
C PRO A 206 10.71 25.74 -22.36
N LEU A 207 10.73 24.55 -22.95
CA LEU A 207 10.17 23.35 -22.32
C LEU A 207 10.81 23.07 -20.97
N ARG A 208 9.98 22.84 -19.97
CA ARG A 208 10.37 22.35 -18.65
C ARG A 208 9.27 21.44 -18.09
N LEU A 209 9.59 20.17 -17.92
CA LEU A 209 8.68 19.19 -17.34
C LEU A 209 9.42 18.27 -16.36
N GLN A 210 8.69 17.63 -15.46
CA GLN A 210 9.25 16.73 -14.46
C GLN A 210 8.50 15.40 -14.43
N THR A 211 9.26 14.31 -14.38
CA THR A 211 8.71 12.96 -14.23
C THR A 211 8.35 12.71 -12.76
N PHE A 212 7.11 12.30 -12.50
CA PHE A 212 6.65 11.97 -11.14
C PHE A 212 6.19 10.52 -10.99
N ASN A 213 5.92 9.80 -12.10
CA ASN A 213 5.59 8.39 -12.05
C ASN A 213 6.20 7.64 -13.24
N LEU A 214 6.33 6.33 -13.12
CA LEU A 214 6.88 5.45 -14.14
C LEU A 214 5.85 4.40 -14.55
N GLY A 215 5.96 3.93 -15.78
CA GLY A 215 5.22 2.82 -16.33
C GLY A 215 6.11 1.94 -17.19
N TYR A 216 5.59 0.82 -17.62
CA TYR A 216 6.28 -0.08 -18.53
C TYR A 216 5.33 -0.60 -19.60
N ASP A 217 5.82 -0.68 -20.81
CA ASP A 217 5.15 -1.29 -21.94
C ASP A 217 6.09 -2.28 -22.62
N ASN A 218 5.59 -3.46 -23.01
CA ASN A 218 6.42 -4.51 -23.58
C ASN A 218 7.08 -4.13 -24.92
N PHE A 219 6.52 -3.16 -25.66
CA PHE A 219 7.03 -2.71 -26.94
C PHE A 219 7.79 -1.38 -26.85
N LEU A 220 7.33 -0.48 -25.98
CA LEU A 220 7.89 0.87 -25.83
C LEU A 220 8.96 0.96 -24.73
N GLY A 221 9.07 -0.07 -23.91
CA GLY A 221 9.96 -0.09 -22.73
C GLY A 221 9.43 0.78 -21.59
N ARG A 222 10.35 1.45 -20.89
CA ARG A 222 10.02 2.35 -19.79
C ARG A 222 9.25 3.57 -20.28
N LEU A 223 8.18 3.89 -19.58
CA LEU A 223 7.33 5.05 -19.80
C LEU A 223 7.47 6.01 -18.62
N ALA A 224 7.52 7.31 -18.89
CA ALA A 224 7.51 8.34 -17.86
C ALA A 224 6.18 9.08 -17.86
N VAL A 225 5.52 9.18 -16.70
CA VAL A 225 4.41 10.11 -16.50
C VAL A 225 4.97 11.40 -15.94
N ALA A 226 4.71 12.50 -16.61
CA ALA A 226 5.32 13.78 -16.32
C ALA A 226 4.32 14.93 -16.41
N ARG A 227 4.51 15.96 -15.59
CA ARG A 227 3.80 17.24 -15.71
C ARG A 227 4.64 18.23 -16.48
N ILE A 228 4.02 18.90 -17.45
CA ILE A 228 4.62 20.00 -18.20
C ILE A 228 4.36 21.30 -17.41
N TYR A 229 5.42 21.94 -16.94
CA TYR A 229 5.31 23.21 -16.23
C TYR A 229 5.42 24.42 -17.16
N GLU A 230 6.26 24.32 -18.20
CA GLU A 230 6.53 25.39 -19.16
C GLU A 230 6.77 24.81 -20.55
N GLY A 231 6.39 25.56 -21.60
CA GLY A 231 6.65 25.21 -22.99
C GLY A 231 5.71 24.18 -23.59
N GLU A 232 6.13 23.62 -24.69
CA GLU A 232 5.43 22.58 -25.46
C GLU A 232 6.39 21.44 -25.82
N ILE A 233 5.91 20.20 -25.83
CA ILE A 233 6.67 19.00 -26.19
C ILE A 233 6.02 18.29 -27.37
N LYS A 234 6.85 17.71 -28.26
CA LYS A 234 6.45 16.97 -29.47
C LYS A 234 7.16 15.61 -29.57
N PRO A 235 6.55 14.61 -30.21
CA PRO A 235 7.23 13.36 -30.56
C PRO A 235 8.48 13.63 -31.42
N ASN A 236 9.44 12.72 -31.36
CA ASN A 236 10.72 12.78 -32.07
C ASN A 236 11.65 13.97 -31.71
N GLN A 237 11.28 14.75 -30.69
CA GLN A 237 12.10 15.86 -30.19
C GLN A 237 13.30 15.33 -29.39
N THR A 238 14.46 15.96 -29.61
CA THR A 238 15.64 15.77 -28.75
C THR A 238 15.52 16.65 -27.52
N VAL A 239 15.72 16.09 -26.36
CA VAL A 239 15.57 16.75 -25.07
C VAL A 239 16.80 16.55 -24.19
N LEU A 240 17.01 17.45 -23.26
CA LEU A 240 18.00 17.37 -22.19
C LEU A 240 17.32 16.86 -20.93
N ILE A 241 17.92 15.87 -20.29
CA ILE A 241 17.44 15.30 -19.03
C ILE A 241 18.43 15.70 -17.95
N LYS A 242 17.96 16.46 -16.97
CA LYS A 242 18.77 16.96 -15.86
C LYS A 242 18.38 16.28 -14.57
N LYS A 243 19.40 15.73 -13.89
CA LYS A 243 19.23 15.22 -12.53
C LYS A 243 19.28 16.36 -11.51
N PRO A 244 18.76 16.14 -10.29
CA PRO A 244 18.86 17.13 -9.21
C PRO A 244 20.31 17.49 -8.84
N ASP A 245 21.26 16.60 -9.04
CA ASP A 245 22.71 16.81 -8.84
C ASP A 245 23.38 17.67 -9.91
N GLY A 246 22.62 18.11 -10.94
CA GLY A 246 23.12 18.89 -12.07
C GLY A 246 23.65 18.07 -13.24
N THR A 247 23.78 16.74 -13.12
CA THR A 247 24.17 15.87 -14.23
C THR A 247 23.16 15.96 -15.36
N THR A 248 23.65 16.17 -16.59
CA THR A 248 22.80 16.32 -17.78
C THR A 248 23.12 15.24 -18.81
N ARG A 249 22.08 14.68 -19.42
CA ARG A 249 22.19 13.76 -20.56
C ARG A 249 21.18 14.13 -21.64
N THR A 250 21.43 13.66 -22.85
CA THR A 250 20.52 13.89 -23.98
C THR A 250 19.67 12.64 -24.20
N GLY A 251 18.37 12.86 -24.47
CA GLY A 251 17.44 11.80 -24.83
C GLY A 251 16.62 12.18 -26.07
N LYS A 252 16.03 11.19 -26.74
CA LYS A 252 15.11 11.41 -27.85
C LYS A 252 13.76 10.81 -27.52
N LEU A 253 12.75 11.66 -27.49
CA LEU A 253 11.36 11.23 -27.31
C LEU A 253 10.91 10.48 -28.56
N THR A 254 10.28 9.31 -28.39
CA THR A 254 9.73 8.54 -29.52
C THR A 254 8.22 8.74 -29.65
N LYS A 255 7.50 8.68 -28.56
CA LYS A 255 6.04 8.85 -28.52
C LYS A 255 5.61 9.71 -27.35
N LEU A 256 4.48 10.39 -27.56
CA LEU A 256 3.83 11.27 -26.59
C LEU A 256 2.36 10.87 -26.48
N PHE A 257 1.90 10.68 -25.25
CA PHE A 257 0.50 10.35 -24.96
C PHE A 257 -0.07 11.35 -23.95
N THR A 258 -1.35 11.63 -24.09
CA THR A 258 -2.18 12.30 -23.09
C THR A 258 -3.25 11.33 -22.57
N PHE A 259 -3.95 11.71 -21.52
CA PHE A 259 -5.04 10.92 -20.96
C PHE A 259 -6.39 11.48 -21.44
N GLN A 260 -7.32 10.58 -21.79
CA GLN A 260 -8.74 10.88 -22.03
C GLN A 260 -9.55 9.79 -21.32
N GLY A 261 -10.26 10.14 -20.26
CA GLY A 261 -10.69 9.15 -19.30
C GLY A 261 -9.47 8.35 -18.83
N ILE A 262 -9.60 7.04 -18.75
CA ILE A 262 -8.51 6.13 -18.40
C ILE A 262 -7.63 5.71 -19.60
N LYS A 263 -8.01 6.10 -20.82
CA LYS A 263 -7.30 5.71 -22.05
C LYS A 263 -6.11 6.64 -22.31
N LYS A 264 -5.02 6.06 -22.80
CA LYS A 264 -3.84 6.78 -23.29
C LYS A 264 -4.03 7.04 -24.78
N ILE A 265 -3.96 8.30 -25.18
CA ILE A 265 -4.12 8.72 -26.58
C ILE A 265 -2.83 9.33 -27.06
N GLU A 266 -2.30 8.84 -28.18
CA GLU A 266 -1.12 9.40 -28.84
C GLU A 266 -1.46 10.79 -29.41
N VAL A 267 -0.61 11.78 -29.15
CA VAL A 267 -0.82 13.16 -29.58
C VAL A 267 0.42 13.72 -30.28
N GLU A 268 0.21 14.68 -31.17
CA GLU A 268 1.29 15.36 -31.91
C GLU A 268 2.00 16.44 -31.08
N SER A 269 1.34 16.96 -30.05
CA SER A 269 1.94 17.93 -29.13
C SER A 269 1.16 18.00 -27.81
N ALA A 270 1.84 18.43 -26.74
CA ALA A 270 1.23 18.79 -25.46
C ALA A 270 1.95 19.98 -24.84
N GLY A 271 1.20 20.85 -24.17
CA GLY A 271 1.70 22.12 -23.64
C GLY A 271 1.66 22.21 -22.13
N ALA A 272 2.20 23.33 -21.63
CA ALA A 272 2.26 23.64 -20.21
C ALA A 272 0.92 23.46 -19.50
N GLY A 273 0.97 22.82 -18.34
CA GLY A 273 -0.16 22.46 -17.49
C GLY A 273 -0.59 21.00 -17.64
N ASP A 274 -0.29 20.33 -18.77
CA ASP A 274 -0.77 18.97 -18.99
C ASP A 274 0.06 17.89 -18.30
N ILE A 275 -0.61 16.78 -17.99
CA ILE A 275 0.01 15.54 -17.52
C ILE A 275 0.08 14.58 -18.71
N VAL A 276 1.29 14.19 -19.05
CA VAL A 276 1.58 13.38 -20.25
C VAL A 276 2.35 12.13 -19.91
N MET A 277 2.29 11.16 -20.85
CA MET A 277 3.14 9.98 -20.78
C MET A 277 4.10 9.98 -21.96
N LEU A 278 5.38 9.72 -21.67
CA LEU A 278 6.50 9.82 -22.58
C LEU A 278 7.13 8.45 -22.80
N ALA A 279 7.52 8.15 -24.04
CA ALA A 279 8.32 6.98 -24.38
C ALA A 279 9.59 7.38 -25.14
N GLY A 280 10.62 6.51 -25.09
CA GLY A 280 11.90 6.73 -25.77
C GLY A 280 13.04 7.20 -24.85
N LEU A 281 12.81 7.25 -23.55
CA LEU A 281 13.78 7.65 -22.54
C LEU A 281 14.02 6.46 -21.57
N PRO A 282 14.84 5.46 -21.95
CA PRO A 282 14.95 4.20 -21.21
C PRO A 282 15.52 4.37 -19.79
N ASP A 283 16.36 5.38 -19.59
CA ASP A 283 17.04 5.64 -18.30
C ASP A 283 16.36 6.73 -17.48
N ILE A 284 15.15 7.16 -17.87
CA ILE A 284 14.42 8.20 -17.15
C ILE A 284 14.05 7.74 -15.75
N TYR A 285 14.20 8.65 -14.78
CA TYR A 285 13.87 8.38 -13.39
C TYR A 285 12.97 9.47 -12.81
N ILE A 286 12.39 9.19 -11.66
CA ILE A 286 11.50 10.13 -10.97
C ILE A 286 12.29 11.36 -10.48
N GLY A 287 11.67 12.53 -10.55
CA GLY A 287 12.25 13.80 -10.14
C GLY A 287 13.21 14.41 -11.17
N GLU A 288 13.57 13.67 -12.24
CA GLU A 288 14.39 14.25 -13.30
C GLU A 288 13.60 15.29 -14.10
N THR A 289 14.29 16.38 -14.44
CA THR A 289 13.73 17.47 -15.25
C THR A 289 14.09 17.28 -16.71
N ILE A 290 13.09 17.28 -17.57
CA ILE A 290 13.26 17.25 -19.01
C ILE A 290 13.09 18.67 -19.54
N CYS A 291 14.03 19.16 -20.35
CA CYS A 291 14.03 20.50 -20.91
C CYS A 291 14.65 20.53 -22.31
N THR A 292 14.52 21.66 -23.02
CA THR A 292 15.14 21.89 -24.33
C THR A 292 16.30 22.88 -24.29
N ASP A 293 16.31 23.75 -23.28
CA ASP A 293 17.33 24.78 -23.10
C ASP A 293 18.37 24.31 -22.05
N PRO A 294 19.67 24.31 -22.39
CA PRO A 294 20.75 23.97 -21.45
C PRO A 294 20.80 24.84 -20.19
N GLU A 295 20.36 26.10 -20.27
CA GLU A 295 20.35 27.04 -19.15
C GLU A 295 19.14 26.84 -18.21
N THR A 296 18.18 26.00 -18.57
CA THR A 296 17.01 25.72 -17.73
C THR A 296 17.45 25.10 -16.40
N LYS A 297 17.05 25.70 -15.28
CA LYS A 297 17.30 25.14 -13.94
C LYS A 297 16.44 23.90 -13.71
N PRO A 298 17.01 22.82 -13.15
CA PRO A 298 16.22 21.64 -12.77
C PRO A 298 15.13 22.02 -11.76
N LEU A 299 14.01 21.34 -11.82
CA LEU A 299 12.96 21.42 -10.81
C LEU A 299 13.44 20.79 -9.49
N PRO A 300 12.87 21.18 -8.34
CA PRO A 300 13.21 20.56 -7.06
C PRO A 300 13.13 19.04 -7.12
N ALA A 301 14.06 18.37 -6.45
CA ALA A 301 14.07 16.91 -6.37
C ALA A 301 12.76 16.38 -5.77
N ILE A 302 12.32 15.23 -6.25
CA ILE A 302 11.26 14.46 -5.61
C ILE A 302 11.98 13.39 -4.79
N ASP A 303 11.93 13.53 -3.47
CA ASP A 303 12.54 12.56 -2.57
C ASP A 303 11.70 11.27 -2.57
N VAL A 304 12.39 10.17 -2.68
CA VAL A 304 11.80 8.83 -2.53
C VAL A 304 12.31 8.28 -1.22
N ASP A 305 11.41 8.08 -0.26
CA ASP A 305 11.79 7.52 1.03
C ASP A 305 12.47 6.16 0.87
N GLU A 306 13.40 5.86 1.75
CA GLU A 306 14.15 4.61 1.74
C GLU A 306 13.29 3.41 2.20
N PRO A 307 13.59 2.20 1.70
CA PRO A 307 13.00 0.97 2.23
C PRO A 307 13.28 0.81 3.72
N THR A 308 12.34 0.25 4.47
CA THR A 308 12.46 0.03 5.92
C THR A 308 12.59 -1.42 6.31
N ILE A 309 12.07 -2.33 5.48
CA ILE A 309 12.14 -3.78 5.71
C ILE A 309 12.81 -4.49 4.53
N THR A 310 13.40 -5.61 4.83
CA THR A 310 14.03 -6.51 3.86
C THR A 310 13.72 -7.96 4.18
N LEU A 311 13.63 -8.79 3.15
CA LEU A 311 13.50 -10.23 3.27
C LEU A 311 14.09 -10.94 2.05
N ASN A 312 14.39 -12.23 2.19
CA ASN A 312 14.94 -13.02 1.10
C ASN A 312 13.82 -13.70 0.32
N PHE A 313 13.84 -13.54 -1.00
CA PHE A 313 13.06 -14.34 -1.95
C PHE A 313 13.92 -15.47 -2.46
N LEU A 314 13.43 -16.70 -2.38
CA LEU A 314 14.16 -17.90 -2.75
C LEU A 314 13.28 -18.79 -3.64
N VAL A 315 13.92 -19.63 -4.44
CA VAL A 315 13.24 -20.70 -5.14
C VAL A 315 12.60 -21.64 -4.12
N ASN A 316 11.36 -22.06 -4.35
CA ASN A 316 10.71 -23.05 -3.51
C ASN A 316 11.41 -24.41 -3.67
N ASN A 317 11.91 -24.96 -2.58
CA ASN A 317 12.55 -26.27 -2.51
C ASN A 317 11.83 -27.21 -1.54
N SER A 318 10.53 -26.96 -1.27
CA SER A 318 9.70 -27.84 -0.46
C SER A 318 9.42 -29.17 -1.17
N PRO A 319 8.96 -30.20 -0.47
CA PRO A 319 8.51 -31.46 -1.09
C PRO A 319 7.35 -31.31 -2.09
N PHE A 320 6.67 -30.16 -2.07
CA PHE A 320 5.58 -29.84 -3.00
C PHE A 320 6.00 -28.86 -4.11
N ALA A 321 7.29 -28.51 -4.19
CA ALA A 321 7.80 -27.58 -5.19
C ALA A 321 7.46 -28.02 -6.62
N GLY A 322 7.01 -27.07 -7.45
CA GLY A 322 6.67 -27.27 -8.86
C GLY A 322 5.33 -27.98 -9.11
N ARG A 323 4.53 -28.25 -8.09
CA ARG A 323 3.21 -28.88 -8.28
C ARG A 323 2.13 -27.88 -8.71
N GLU A 324 2.25 -26.63 -8.35
CA GLU A 324 1.21 -25.62 -8.50
C GLU A 324 1.67 -24.41 -9.34
N GLY A 325 2.96 -24.11 -9.33
CA GLY A 325 3.52 -22.95 -10.04
C GLY A 325 3.87 -23.25 -11.50
N THR A 326 3.72 -22.23 -12.36
CA THR A 326 4.20 -22.24 -13.74
C THR A 326 5.62 -21.72 -13.84
N TYR A 327 5.94 -20.70 -13.02
CA TYR A 327 7.25 -20.06 -12.96
C TYR A 327 7.91 -20.39 -11.62
N VAL A 328 8.90 -21.30 -11.67
CA VAL A 328 9.47 -21.95 -10.47
C VAL A 328 10.99 -21.79 -10.37
N THR A 329 11.65 -21.13 -11.34
CA THR A 329 13.11 -21.03 -11.41
C THR A 329 13.61 -19.68 -10.93
N SER A 330 14.87 -19.65 -10.43
CA SER A 330 15.53 -18.41 -9.99
C SER A 330 15.60 -17.37 -11.13
N ARG A 331 15.87 -17.82 -12.36
CA ARG A 331 15.90 -16.96 -13.53
C ARG A 331 14.56 -16.26 -13.77
N GLN A 332 13.43 -16.98 -13.68
CA GLN A 332 12.09 -16.41 -13.89
C GLN A 332 11.74 -15.42 -12.79
N ILE A 333 12.07 -15.73 -11.52
CA ILE A 333 11.88 -14.83 -10.39
C ILE A 333 12.70 -13.55 -10.59
N ARG A 334 13.97 -13.68 -11.01
CA ARG A 334 14.85 -12.57 -11.32
C ARG A 334 14.28 -11.66 -12.41
N GLU A 335 13.89 -12.24 -13.55
CA GLU A 335 13.30 -11.49 -14.66
C GLU A 335 12.02 -10.73 -14.24
N TYR A 336 11.22 -11.29 -13.33
CA TYR A 336 10.07 -10.60 -12.77
C TYR A 336 10.48 -9.41 -11.91
N LEU A 337 11.42 -9.62 -10.99
CA LEU A 337 11.90 -8.56 -10.09
C LEU A 337 12.60 -7.44 -10.86
N GLU A 338 13.39 -7.75 -11.88
CA GLU A 338 14.01 -6.75 -12.77
C GLU A 338 12.95 -5.87 -13.47
N ARG A 339 11.85 -6.47 -13.95
CA ARG A 339 10.72 -5.71 -14.52
C ARG A 339 9.97 -4.88 -13.49
N GLU A 340 9.82 -5.40 -12.29
CA GLU A 340 9.14 -4.67 -11.21
C GLU A 340 9.94 -3.42 -10.82
N LEU A 341 11.27 -3.49 -10.82
CA LEU A 341 12.15 -2.33 -10.56
C LEU A 341 12.03 -1.21 -11.61
N GLU A 342 11.52 -1.51 -12.82
CA GLU A 342 11.29 -0.49 -13.84
C GLU A 342 10.18 0.50 -13.46
N VAL A 343 9.22 0.07 -12.63
CA VAL A 343 8.03 0.85 -12.28
C VAL A 343 7.91 1.12 -10.78
N ASN A 344 8.38 0.20 -9.95
CA ASN A 344 8.23 0.26 -8.49
C ASN A 344 9.45 0.91 -7.84
N VAL A 345 9.40 2.21 -7.67
CA VAL A 345 10.51 3.03 -7.18
C VAL A 345 10.82 2.81 -5.69
N GLY A 346 9.83 2.36 -4.92
CA GLY A 346 9.99 2.02 -3.49
C GLY A 346 10.62 0.66 -3.23
N LEU A 347 10.94 -0.10 -4.29
CA LEU A 347 11.51 -1.43 -4.22
C LEU A 347 13.03 -1.37 -4.48
N ARG A 348 13.81 -2.11 -3.69
CA ARG A 348 15.23 -2.38 -3.98
C ARG A 348 15.46 -3.88 -3.97
N VAL A 349 16.26 -4.39 -4.90
CA VAL A 349 16.58 -5.81 -4.99
C VAL A 349 18.09 -5.97 -5.20
N GLU A 350 18.72 -6.77 -4.34
CA GLU A 350 20.11 -7.18 -4.48
C GLU A 350 20.14 -8.56 -5.16
N PHE A 351 20.86 -8.66 -6.28
CA PHE A 351 20.96 -9.86 -7.12
C PHE A 351 22.31 -10.59 -6.97
N ASP A 352 22.95 -10.44 -5.82
CA ASP A 352 24.34 -10.91 -5.60
C ASP A 352 24.45 -12.44 -5.51
N ALA A 353 23.37 -13.12 -5.12
CA ALA A 353 23.32 -14.56 -5.04
C ALA A 353 22.52 -15.18 -6.20
N THR A 354 22.84 -16.44 -6.55
CA THR A 354 22.23 -17.14 -7.69
C THR A 354 20.77 -17.52 -7.44
N ASP A 355 20.43 -17.94 -6.22
CA ASP A 355 19.13 -18.51 -5.85
C ASP A 355 18.41 -17.76 -4.73
N THR A 356 18.95 -16.63 -4.31
CA THR A 356 18.40 -15.80 -3.24
C THR A 356 18.45 -14.34 -3.67
N PHE A 357 17.33 -13.67 -3.61
CA PHE A 357 17.20 -12.25 -3.92
C PHE A 357 16.80 -11.53 -2.65
N LYS A 358 17.63 -10.57 -2.21
CA LYS A 358 17.31 -9.74 -1.07
C LYS A 358 16.42 -8.58 -1.53
N VAL A 359 15.16 -8.64 -1.17
CA VAL A 359 14.12 -7.69 -1.58
C VAL A 359 13.82 -6.76 -0.42
N SER A 360 13.94 -5.47 -0.67
CA SER A 360 13.70 -4.43 0.33
C SER A 360 12.53 -3.54 -0.10
N GLY A 361 11.60 -3.29 0.81
CA GLY A 361 10.40 -2.49 0.59
C GLY A 361 10.09 -1.58 1.77
N ARG A 362 9.06 -0.75 1.61
CA ARG A 362 8.69 0.27 2.60
C ARG A 362 7.95 -0.29 3.81
N GLY A 363 7.19 -1.36 3.62
CA GLY A 363 6.37 -1.95 4.67
C GLY A 363 5.90 -3.36 4.31
N GLU A 364 5.26 -4.03 5.27
CA GLU A 364 4.76 -5.40 5.10
C GLU A 364 3.71 -5.49 3.98
N LEU A 365 2.81 -4.51 3.87
CA LEU A 365 1.77 -4.50 2.84
C LEU A 365 2.36 -4.32 1.45
N HIS A 366 3.38 -3.47 1.28
CA HIS A 366 4.07 -3.29 -0.01
C HIS A 366 4.67 -4.62 -0.51
N ILE A 367 5.35 -5.35 0.36
CA ILE A 367 5.91 -6.67 0.04
C ILE A 367 4.81 -7.71 -0.19
N ALA A 368 3.76 -7.72 0.63
CA ALA A 368 2.65 -8.66 0.47
C ALA A 368 1.94 -8.49 -0.88
N ILE A 369 1.77 -7.26 -1.35
CA ILE A 369 1.21 -6.96 -2.67
C ILE A 369 2.12 -7.45 -3.80
N LEU A 370 3.45 -7.24 -3.68
CA LEU A 370 4.41 -7.79 -4.64
C LEU A 370 4.29 -9.31 -4.74
N LEU A 371 4.27 -10.00 -3.61
CA LEU A 371 4.12 -11.45 -3.53
C LEU A 371 2.78 -11.93 -4.09
N GLU A 372 1.69 -11.24 -3.79
CA GLU A 372 0.36 -11.58 -4.30
C GLU A 372 0.28 -11.40 -5.83
N ASN A 373 0.88 -10.34 -6.37
CA ASN A 373 0.99 -10.14 -7.81
C ASN A 373 1.80 -11.25 -8.49
N MET A 374 2.90 -11.69 -7.88
CA MET A 374 3.68 -12.83 -8.36
C MET A 374 2.85 -14.12 -8.33
N ARG A 375 2.18 -14.39 -7.22
CA ARG A 375 1.30 -15.56 -7.04
C ARG A 375 0.23 -15.65 -8.11
N ARG A 376 -0.48 -14.54 -8.38
CA ARG A 376 -1.55 -14.47 -9.41
C ARG A 376 -1.04 -14.65 -10.82
N LYS A 377 0.20 -14.27 -11.09
CA LYS A 377 0.86 -14.50 -12.39
C LYS A 377 1.43 -15.92 -12.53
N GLY A 378 1.24 -16.80 -11.54
CA GLY A 378 1.65 -18.19 -11.61
C GLY A 378 3.05 -18.49 -11.08
N TYR A 379 3.67 -17.55 -10.37
CA TYR A 379 4.97 -17.77 -9.72
C TYR A 379 4.83 -18.61 -8.44
N GLU A 380 5.84 -19.44 -8.21
CA GLU A 380 6.01 -20.20 -6.99
C GLU A 380 7.37 -19.89 -6.39
N LEU A 381 7.38 -19.47 -5.12
CA LEU A 381 8.59 -19.08 -4.40
C LEU A 381 8.41 -19.29 -2.90
N GLN A 382 9.48 -19.06 -2.16
CA GLN A 382 9.43 -18.98 -0.70
C GLN A 382 10.15 -17.73 -0.21
N VAL A 383 9.73 -17.22 0.94
CA VAL A 383 10.33 -16.02 1.53
C VAL A 383 10.72 -16.24 2.98
N SER A 384 11.75 -15.53 3.42
CA SER A 384 12.18 -15.51 4.82
C SER A 384 11.35 -14.54 5.66
N GLN A 385 11.55 -14.56 6.97
CA GLN A 385 11.00 -13.56 7.87
C GLN A 385 11.45 -12.14 7.47
N PRO A 386 10.52 -11.14 7.46
CA PRO A 386 10.88 -9.75 7.29
C PRO A 386 11.79 -9.24 8.42
N GLN A 387 12.82 -8.50 8.05
CA GLN A 387 13.75 -7.86 8.96
C GLN A 387 13.78 -6.36 8.68
N VAL A 388 13.97 -5.54 9.72
CA VAL A 388 14.15 -4.10 9.52
C VAL A 388 15.55 -3.79 9.03
N ILE A 389 15.64 -2.82 8.12
CA ILE A 389 16.92 -2.29 7.64
C ILE A 389 17.51 -1.42 8.73
N THR A 390 18.80 -1.58 9.00
CA THR A 390 19.50 -0.77 10.01
C THR A 390 20.70 -0.08 9.37
N HIS A 391 20.95 1.16 9.78
CA HIS A 391 22.09 1.96 9.35
C HIS A 391 23.06 2.19 10.52
N GLU A 392 24.30 2.37 10.22
CA GLU A 392 25.30 2.82 11.19
C GLU A 392 25.58 4.31 10.96
N VAL A 393 25.28 5.13 11.94
CA VAL A 393 25.51 6.58 11.94
C VAL A 393 26.37 6.91 13.14
N ASP A 394 27.54 7.52 12.92
CA ASP A 394 28.51 7.86 13.97
C ASP A 394 28.88 6.68 14.89
N GLY A 395 29.03 5.47 14.31
CA GLY A 395 29.36 4.26 15.06
C GLY A 395 28.23 3.71 15.94
N LYS A 396 27.01 4.22 15.77
CA LYS A 396 25.79 3.76 16.46
C LYS A 396 24.79 3.19 15.48
N LYS A 397 24.19 2.07 15.86
CA LYS A 397 23.14 1.43 15.09
C LYS A 397 21.86 2.27 15.15
N HIS A 398 21.28 2.58 13.99
CA HIS A 398 19.99 3.23 13.81
C HIS A 398 19.02 2.29 13.13
N GLU A 399 17.75 2.39 13.48
CA GLU A 399 16.65 1.63 12.91
C GLU A 399 15.48 2.54 12.54
N PRO A 400 14.58 2.14 11.63
CA PRO A 400 13.42 2.94 11.27
C PRO A 400 12.43 3.00 12.44
N PHE A 401 11.88 4.20 12.65
CA PHE A 401 10.86 4.49 13.65
C PHE A 401 9.55 4.88 12.97
N GLU A 402 8.46 4.53 13.62
CA GLU A 402 7.12 4.88 13.17
C GLU A 402 6.36 5.69 14.23
N GLU A 403 5.57 6.60 13.73
CA GLU A 403 4.46 7.20 14.46
C GLU A 403 3.24 6.31 14.22
N VAL A 404 2.61 5.89 15.30
CA VAL A 404 1.42 5.03 15.29
C VAL A 404 0.26 5.79 15.89
N ILE A 405 -0.83 5.89 15.14
CA ILE A 405 -2.08 6.48 15.60
C ILE A 405 -3.11 5.35 15.71
N VAL A 406 -3.72 5.25 16.87
CA VAL A 406 -4.77 4.27 17.15
C VAL A 406 -6.05 4.98 17.53
N ASP A 407 -7.12 4.70 16.82
CA ASP A 407 -8.48 5.09 17.17
C ASP A 407 -9.24 3.84 17.62
N ALA A 408 -9.78 3.83 18.82
CA ALA A 408 -10.50 2.69 19.38
C ALA A 408 -11.49 3.13 20.46
N PRO A 409 -12.53 2.31 20.76
CA PRO A 409 -13.32 2.50 21.97
C PRO A 409 -12.46 2.57 23.22
N SER A 410 -12.80 3.47 24.15
CA SER A 410 -12.03 3.74 25.37
C SER A 410 -11.82 2.50 26.25
N THR A 411 -12.69 1.51 26.11
CA THR A 411 -12.59 0.21 26.82
C THR A 411 -11.33 -0.57 26.48
N TYR A 412 -10.73 -0.35 25.30
CA TYR A 412 -9.51 -1.04 24.85
C TYR A 412 -8.23 -0.24 25.12
N GLN A 413 -8.34 0.99 25.65
CA GLN A 413 -7.18 1.87 25.90
C GLN A 413 -6.06 1.17 26.68
N GLY A 414 -6.40 0.50 27.78
CA GLY A 414 -5.40 -0.12 28.67
C GLY A 414 -4.59 -1.22 27.98
N ILE A 415 -5.28 -2.12 27.25
CA ILE A 415 -4.61 -3.21 26.53
C ILE A 415 -3.73 -2.69 25.40
N ILE A 416 -4.15 -1.64 24.68
CA ILE A 416 -3.38 -1.04 23.60
C ILE A 416 -2.09 -0.43 24.14
N ILE A 417 -2.17 0.34 25.23
CA ILE A 417 -1.00 0.98 25.86
C ILE A 417 -0.02 -0.08 26.37
N GLU A 418 -0.50 -1.13 27.02
CA GLU A 418 0.34 -2.24 27.50
C GLU A 418 1.06 -2.93 26.35
N ARG A 419 0.33 -3.30 25.29
CA ARG A 419 0.88 -4.04 24.15
C ARG A 419 1.94 -3.24 23.39
N LEU A 420 1.67 -1.98 23.07
CA LEU A 420 2.63 -1.12 22.39
C LEU A 420 3.82 -0.77 23.29
N GLY A 421 3.59 -0.53 24.58
CA GLY A 421 4.66 -0.29 25.55
C GLY A 421 5.66 -1.44 25.65
N THR A 422 5.18 -2.71 25.68
CA THR A 422 6.06 -3.89 25.68
C THR A 422 6.87 -4.05 24.40
N ARG A 423 6.46 -3.38 23.31
CA ARG A 423 7.11 -3.37 21.99
C ARG A 423 7.99 -2.14 21.76
N SER A 424 8.36 -1.43 22.83
CA SER A 424 9.20 -0.23 22.84
C SER A 424 8.56 0.99 22.17
N PHE A 425 7.23 1.08 22.17
CA PHE A 425 6.51 2.28 21.77
C PHE A 425 6.30 3.19 22.97
N VAL A 426 6.51 4.48 22.74
CA VAL A 426 6.28 5.54 23.74
C VAL A 426 5.04 6.32 23.34
N MET A 427 4.06 6.40 24.24
CA MET A 427 2.87 7.21 24.03
C MET A 427 3.26 8.70 24.04
N LYS A 428 2.85 9.43 23.02
CA LYS A 428 3.12 10.87 22.85
C LYS A 428 1.89 11.71 23.18
N ASP A 429 0.70 11.22 22.80
CA ASP A 429 -0.54 11.97 22.99
C ASP A 429 -1.72 11.04 23.23
N LEU A 430 -2.75 11.55 23.91
CA LEU A 430 -4.00 10.87 24.18
C LEU A 430 -5.14 11.89 24.12
N LYS A 431 -6.10 11.69 23.23
CA LYS A 431 -7.29 12.53 23.10
C LYS A 431 -8.55 11.68 23.24
N MET A 432 -9.50 12.16 24.03
CA MET A 432 -10.81 11.53 24.18
C MET A 432 -11.81 12.19 23.22
N HIS A 433 -12.54 11.38 22.49
CA HIS A 433 -13.62 11.80 21.59
C HIS A 433 -14.89 11.02 21.95
N GLY A 434 -15.64 11.52 22.96
CA GLY A 434 -16.80 10.80 23.51
C GLY A 434 -16.38 9.45 24.10
N ASP A 435 -16.96 8.36 23.60
CA ASP A 435 -16.66 6.99 24.01
C ASP A 435 -15.41 6.39 23.33
N SER A 436 -14.79 7.10 22.39
CA SER A 436 -13.60 6.68 21.68
C SER A 436 -12.36 7.42 22.16
N VAL A 437 -11.18 6.79 21.99
CA VAL A 437 -9.89 7.37 22.33
C VAL A 437 -8.98 7.35 21.11
N ARG A 438 -8.29 8.46 20.87
CA ARG A 438 -7.16 8.54 19.94
C ARG A 438 -5.86 8.53 20.72
N LEU A 439 -5.01 7.56 20.40
CA LEU A 439 -3.69 7.37 21.02
C LEU A 439 -2.61 7.56 19.95
N THR A 440 -1.61 8.38 20.25
CA THR A 440 -0.45 8.57 19.38
C THR A 440 0.79 8.01 20.06
N PHE A 441 1.50 7.13 19.35
CA PHE A 441 2.73 6.51 19.82
C PHE A 441 3.88 6.75 18.85
N GLU A 442 5.09 6.62 19.35
CA GLU A 442 6.32 6.59 18.58
C GLU A 442 7.16 5.40 19.01
N GLY A 443 7.66 4.63 18.05
CA GLY A 443 8.49 3.47 18.35
C GLY A 443 9.14 2.84 17.12
N PRO A 444 9.98 1.81 17.29
CA PRO A 444 10.72 1.18 16.22
C PRO A 444 9.81 0.30 15.34
N THR A 445 9.97 0.37 14.00
CA THR A 445 9.22 -0.42 13.02
C THR A 445 9.19 -1.91 13.35
N ARG A 446 10.31 -2.49 13.83
CA ARG A 446 10.35 -3.91 14.23
C ARG A 446 9.41 -4.26 15.38
N GLY A 447 8.96 -3.28 16.15
CA GLY A 447 7.94 -3.47 17.19
C GLY A 447 6.54 -3.67 16.63
N LEU A 448 6.24 -3.16 15.43
CA LEU A 448 4.96 -3.37 14.73
C LEU A 448 4.91 -4.69 13.97
N LEU A 449 6.05 -5.24 13.58
CA LEU A 449 6.08 -6.52 12.87
C LEU A 449 5.32 -7.59 13.66
N GLY A 450 4.29 -8.18 13.04
CA GLY A 450 3.41 -9.15 13.67
C GLY A 450 2.47 -8.63 14.75
N PHE A 451 2.20 -7.31 14.79
CA PHE A 451 1.29 -6.72 15.78
C PHE A 451 -0.14 -6.52 15.26
N ARG A 452 -0.33 -6.28 13.98
CA ARG A 452 -1.64 -5.90 13.41
C ARG A 452 -2.76 -6.90 13.70
N ASN A 453 -2.50 -8.20 13.53
CA ASN A 453 -3.48 -9.24 13.85
C ASN A 453 -3.80 -9.31 15.34
N GLN A 454 -2.77 -9.19 16.20
CA GLN A 454 -3.00 -9.17 17.63
C GLN A 454 -3.85 -7.97 18.05
N PHE A 455 -3.61 -6.80 17.44
CA PHE A 455 -4.40 -5.61 17.65
C PHE A 455 -5.88 -5.79 17.27
N ILE A 456 -6.15 -6.41 16.11
CA ILE A 456 -7.53 -6.72 15.66
C ILE A 456 -8.24 -7.64 16.66
N ILE A 457 -7.52 -8.65 17.18
CA ILE A 457 -8.07 -9.57 18.20
C ILE A 457 -8.33 -8.83 19.51
N ASP A 458 -7.35 -8.07 20.00
CA ASP A 458 -7.41 -7.37 21.28
C ASP A 458 -8.52 -6.27 21.27
N THR A 459 -8.81 -5.68 20.11
CA THR A 459 -9.88 -4.66 19.93
C THR A 459 -11.17 -5.24 19.35
N LYS A 460 -11.27 -6.55 19.15
CA LYS A 460 -12.40 -7.25 18.51
C LYS A 460 -12.79 -6.67 17.13
N GLY A 461 -11.81 -6.11 16.41
CA GLY A 461 -12.01 -5.47 15.11
C GLY A 461 -12.55 -4.05 15.16
N GLU A 462 -12.81 -3.47 16.35
CA GLU A 462 -13.34 -2.12 16.50
C GLU A 462 -12.25 -1.03 16.48
N GLY A 463 -10.98 -1.42 16.64
CA GLY A 463 -9.85 -0.49 16.62
C GLY A 463 -9.30 -0.28 15.21
N ILE A 464 -8.88 0.95 14.93
CA ILE A 464 -8.18 1.34 13.69
C ILE A 464 -6.76 1.71 14.06
N LEU A 465 -5.77 1.07 13.40
CA LEU A 465 -4.36 1.34 13.56
C LEU A 465 -3.77 1.85 12.26
N SER A 466 -3.18 3.04 12.32
CA SER A 466 -2.42 3.64 11.22
C SER A 466 -0.99 3.89 11.68
N SER A 467 -0.02 3.62 10.81
CA SER A 467 1.39 3.89 11.12
C SER A 467 2.08 4.56 9.94
N ARG A 468 3.09 5.38 10.23
CA ARG A 468 3.96 5.99 9.22
C ARG A 468 5.40 6.03 9.70
N VAL A 469 6.33 5.82 8.80
CA VAL A 469 7.76 5.98 9.09
C VAL A 469 8.08 7.46 9.27
N ILE A 470 8.80 7.77 10.36
CA ILE A 470 9.23 9.14 10.72
C ILE A 470 10.74 9.33 10.61
N GLY A 471 11.45 8.34 10.06
CA GLY A 471 12.90 8.36 9.85
C GLY A 471 13.64 7.32 10.69
N PHE A 472 14.97 7.37 10.63
CA PHE A 472 15.87 6.48 11.37
C PHE A 472 16.29 7.14 12.68
N LYS A 473 16.18 6.40 13.77
CA LYS A 473 16.57 6.82 15.13
C LYS A 473 17.47 5.77 15.78
N PRO A 474 18.19 6.11 16.86
CA PRO A 474 19.02 5.15 17.57
C PRO A 474 18.26 3.88 17.94
N TYR A 475 18.93 2.74 17.83
CA TYR A 475 18.38 1.42 18.12
C TYR A 475 17.79 1.33 19.54
N ALA A 476 16.52 0.96 19.65
CA ALA A 476 15.73 0.97 20.89
C ALA A 476 16.04 -0.19 21.87
N GLY A 477 17.10 -0.96 21.62
CA GLY A 477 17.42 -2.12 22.44
C GLY A 477 16.65 -3.39 22.03
N GLU A 478 16.67 -4.43 22.86
CA GLU A 478 15.95 -5.66 22.58
C GLU A 478 14.45 -5.51 22.84
N ILE A 479 13.64 -5.91 21.85
CA ILE A 479 12.19 -5.99 21.98
C ILE A 479 11.84 -7.43 22.32
N ARG A 480 11.19 -7.63 23.46
CA ARG A 480 10.66 -8.94 23.83
C ARG A 480 9.46 -9.27 22.94
N ARG A 481 9.71 -10.08 21.92
CA ARG A 481 8.63 -10.72 21.17
C ARG A 481 8.16 -11.93 21.96
N ARG A 482 6.84 -12.11 22.08
CA ARG A 482 6.31 -13.38 22.55
C ARG A 482 6.57 -14.40 21.44
N THR A 483 7.58 -15.24 21.62
CA THR A 483 7.83 -16.37 20.71
C THR A 483 6.68 -17.35 20.85
N VAL A 484 5.89 -17.49 19.82
CA VAL A 484 4.86 -18.51 19.75
C VAL A 484 5.53 -19.75 19.14
N GLY A 485 5.50 -20.87 19.84
CA GLY A 485 6.07 -22.13 19.33
C GLY A 485 5.28 -22.64 18.14
N SER A 486 5.95 -23.28 17.19
CA SER A 486 5.31 -23.85 16.01
C SER A 486 4.95 -25.30 16.24
N MET A 487 3.74 -25.72 15.80
CA MET A 487 3.36 -27.11 15.64
C MET A 487 3.82 -27.60 14.29
N THR A 488 4.81 -28.50 14.26
CA THR A 488 5.44 -28.98 13.02
C THR A 488 5.01 -30.40 12.71
N SER A 489 4.68 -30.70 11.46
CA SER A 489 4.40 -32.06 11.01
C SER A 489 5.65 -32.95 11.06
N MET A 490 5.54 -34.13 11.63
CA MET A 490 6.60 -35.14 11.63
C MET A 490 6.48 -36.17 10.48
N THR A 491 5.47 -36.03 9.64
CA THR A 491 5.20 -36.99 8.56
C THR A 491 4.54 -36.35 7.38
N SER A 492 4.67 -36.96 6.22
CA SER A 492 3.95 -36.59 5.01
C SER A 492 2.67 -37.42 4.87
N GLY A 493 1.60 -36.82 4.36
CA GLY A 493 0.34 -37.50 4.13
C GLY A 493 -0.86 -36.58 4.25
N LYS A 494 -2.06 -37.17 4.27
CA LYS A 494 -3.33 -36.44 4.35
C LYS A 494 -3.75 -36.26 5.80
N VAL A 495 -4.10 -35.05 6.16
CA VAL A 495 -4.52 -34.70 7.53
C VAL A 495 -5.88 -35.29 7.87
N LEU A 496 -5.98 -35.89 9.04
CA LEU A 496 -7.21 -36.50 9.54
C LEU A 496 -7.87 -35.60 10.61
N GLY A 497 -9.19 -35.49 10.56
CA GLY A 497 -9.98 -34.72 11.52
C GLY A 497 -9.74 -35.14 12.97
N TYR A 498 -9.55 -36.44 13.24
CA TYR A 498 -9.25 -36.94 14.59
C TYR A 498 -7.91 -36.42 15.14
N ALA A 499 -6.89 -36.29 14.29
CA ALA A 499 -5.61 -35.73 14.72
C ALA A 499 -5.76 -34.23 15.03
N LEU A 500 -6.46 -33.48 14.18
CA LEU A 500 -6.69 -32.05 14.40
C LEU A 500 -7.52 -31.77 15.66
N TRP A 501 -8.50 -32.61 15.96
CA TRP A 501 -9.31 -32.50 17.16
C TRP A 501 -8.44 -32.56 18.44
N ASN A 502 -7.44 -33.43 18.48
CA ASN A 502 -6.50 -33.48 19.59
C ASN A 502 -5.48 -32.33 19.60
N LEU A 503 -5.16 -31.75 18.44
CA LEU A 503 -4.17 -30.67 18.30
C LEU A 503 -4.77 -29.30 18.61
N GLN A 504 -6.05 -29.07 18.33
CA GLN A 504 -6.72 -27.78 18.58
C GLN A 504 -6.73 -27.39 20.07
N GLU A 505 -6.67 -28.34 21.00
CA GLU A 505 -6.56 -28.08 22.45
C GLU A 505 -5.18 -27.53 22.84
N ARG A 506 -4.16 -27.69 21.98
CA ARG A 506 -2.77 -27.29 22.24
C ARG A 506 -2.41 -25.94 21.64
N GLY A 507 -3.27 -25.39 20.80
CA GLY A 507 -3.06 -24.08 20.19
C GLY A 507 -3.92 -23.84 18.96
N THR A 508 -3.56 -22.82 18.18
CA THR A 508 -4.30 -22.40 16.98
C THR A 508 -3.82 -23.18 15.76
N LEU A 509 -4.72 -23.83 15.04
CA LEU A 509 -4.41 -24.56 13.81
C LEU A 509 -4.45 -23.64 12.60
N TYR A 510 -3.57 -23.87 11.61
CA TYR A 510 -3.50 -23.16 10.34
C TYR A 510 -4.07 -23.96 9.17
N ILE A 511 -4.37 -25.22 9.39
CA ILE A 511 -4.83 -26.14 8.36
C ILE A 511 -6.12 -26.85 8.77
N GLY A 512 -6.93 -27.18 7.77
CA GLY A 512 -8.13 -27.99 7.94
C GLY A 512 -7.91 -29.49 7.65
N PRO A 513 -8.95 -30.31 7.85
CA PRO A 513 -8.90 -31.75 7.51
C PRO A 513 -8.78 -31.96 5.99
N ASN A 514 -8.27 -33.13 5.60
CA ASN A 514 -8.08 -33.56 4.21
C ASN A 514 -7.01 -32.79 3.40
N ILE A 515 -6.27 -31.88 3.99
CA ILE A 515 -5.14 -31.19 3.34
C ILE A 515 -3.93 -32.13 3.33
N GLU A 516 -3.16 -32.12 2.24
CA GLU A 516 -1.86 -32.79 2.19
C GLU A 516 -0.80 -31.98 2.92
N VAL A 517 0.02 -32.67 3.72
CA VAL A 517 1.14 -32.10 4.46
C VAL A 517 2.41 -32.88 4.21
N TYR A 518 3.54 -32.28 4.49
CA TYR A 518 4.85 -32.92 4.46
C TYR A 518 5.60 -32.71 5.78
N GLU A 519 6.64 -33.51 6.03
CA GLU A 519 7.49 -33.34 7.21
C GLU A 519 8.13 -31.96 7.22
N GLY A 520 8.05 -31.26 8.35
CA GLY A 520 8.55 -29.90 8.50
C GLY A 520 7.55 -28.79 8.15
N MET A 521 6.38 -29.12 7.59
CA MET A 521 5.29 -28.14 7.39
C MET A 521 4.69 -27.74 8.73
N ILE A 522 4.34 -26.45 8.90
CA ILE A 522 3.75 -25.93 10.13
C ILE A 522 2.24 -26.10 10.07
N LEU A 523 1.69 -26.71 11.11
CA LEU A 523 0.28 -27.04 11.26
C LEU A 523 -0.48 -25.97 12.05
N GLY A 524 0.24 -25.17 12.84
CA GLY A 524 -0.32 -24.16 13.74
C GLY A 524 0.69 -23.64 14.76
N ASN A 525 0.20 -22.84 15.68
CA ASN A 525 0.96 -22.31 16.82
C ASN A 525 0.56 -23.02 18.12
N THR A 526 1.54 -23.21 19.02
CA THR A 526 1.28 -23.72 20.36
C THR A 526 0.84 -22.61 21.32
N ALA A 527 -0.06 -22.91 22.23
CA ALA A 527 -0.52 -21.96 23.25
C ALA A 527 0.57 -21.59 24.29
N LYS A 528 1.55 -22.48 24.52
CA LYS A 528 2.59 -22.36 25.55
C LYS A 528 3.90 -21.74 25.05
N GLY A 529 4.04 -21.48 23.76
CA GLY A 529 5.25 -20.90 23.17
C GLY A 529 6.40 -21.89 22.92
N GLU A 530 6.27 -23.18 23.27
CA GLU A 530 7.26 -24.22 22.99
C GLU A 530 6.99 -24.88 21.61
N GLU A 531 8.04 -25.18 20.88
CA GLU A 531 7.91 -25.96 19.62
C GLU A 531 7.37 -27.36 19.90
N MET A 532 6.47 -27.83 19.06
CA MET A 532 5.87 -29.15 19.16
C MET A 532 5.89 -29.87 17.80
N VAL A 533 6.35 -31.10 17.82
CA VAL A 533 6.25 -32.01 16.67
C VAL A 533 5.01 -32.89 16.80
N ALA A 534 4.20 -32.94 15.75
CA ALA A 534 2.91 -33.64 15.77
C ALA A 534 2.71 -34.53 14.55
N ASN A 535 1.93 -35.61 14.74
CA ASN A 535 1.49 -36.45 13.63
C ASN A 535 0.04 -36.10 13.24
N PRO A 536 -0.19 -35.35 12.16
CA PRO A 536 -1.52 -34.93 11.73
C PRO A 536 -2.27 -36.04 10.93
N THR A 537 -1.58 -37.14 10.60
CA THR A 537 -2.16 -38.26 9.82
C THR A 537 -2.64 -39.43 10.70
N LYS A 538 -2.55 -39.27 12.04
CA LYS A 538 -2.93 -40.34 12.97
C LYS A 538 -4.44 -40.49 13.08
N GLY A 539 -4.94 -41.65 12.69
CA GLY A 539 -6.35 -42.03 12.85
C GLY A 539 -6.71 -42.50 14.28
N LYS A 540 -8.00 -42.63 14.53
CA LYS A 540 -8.50 -43.27 15.75
C LYS A 540 -8.09 -44.76 15.72
N ASN A 541 -7.38 -45.23 16.74
CA ASN A 541 -7.12 -46.66 16.87
C ASN A 541 -8.44 -47.35 17.15
N LEU A 542 -8.82 -48.30 16.30
CA LEU A 542 -9.95 -49.19 16.53
C LEU A 542 -9.55 -50.16 17.66
N THR A 543 -10.05 -49.93 18.85
CA THR A 543 -9.97 -50.92 19.94
C THR A 543 -11.15 -51.88 19.84
N ASN A 544 -10.92 -53.19 20.03
CA ASN A 544 -11.97 -54.23 19.97
C ASN A 544 -13.00 -54.12 21.11
N ILE A 545 -12.91 -53.14 21.97
CA ILE A 545 -13.87 -52.93 23.05
C ILE A 545 -14.97 -52.02 22.49
N ARG A 546 -16.08 -52.58 22.10
CA ARG A 546 -17.35 -51.86 21.87
C ARG A 546 -17.88 -51.38 23.23
N SER A 547 -17.47 -50.21 23.69
CA SER A 547 -18.27 -49.47 24.63
C SER A 547 -19.42 -48.84 23.84
N SER A 548 -20.64 -49.26 24.09
CA SER A 548 -21.89 -48.70 23.58
C SER A 548 -22.19 -47.37 24.27
N GLY A 549 -21.30 -46.40 24.14
CA GLY A 549 -21.42 -45.06 24.71
C GLY A 549 -20.84 -44.07 23.77
N THR A 550 -21.72 -43.28 23.18
CA THR A 550 -21.48 -41.96 22.54
C THR A 550 -20.23 -41.87 21.65
N ASP A 551 -20.41 -42.11 20.35
CA ASP A 551 -19.55 -41.49 19.35
C ASP A 551 -19.80 -39.99 19.43
N GLU A 552 -19.05 -39.29 20.26
CA GLU A 552 -19.03 -37.82 20.27
C GLU A 552 -18.60 -37.37 18.89
N ALA A 553 -19.43 -36.53 18.26
CA ALA A 553 -19.13 -35.94 16.98
C ALA A 553 -17.84 -35.11 17.12
N ILE A 554 -16.88 -35.30 16.22
CA ILE A 554 -15.64 -34.53 16.18
C ILE A 554 -16.02 -33.10 15.76
N VAL A 555 -15.92 -32.16 16.70
CA VAL A 555 -16.12 -30.74 16.43
C VAL A 555 -14.75 -30.10 16.28
N LEU A 556 -14.47 -29.52 15.09
CA LEU A 556 -13.26 -28.76 14.82
C LEU A 556 -13.61 -27.28 14.86
N PHE A 557 -12.79 -26.49 15.58
CA PHE A 557 -12.87 -25.04 15.49
C PHE A 557 -12.37 -24.59 14.11
N PRO A 558 -12.87 -23.45 13.58
CA PRO A 558 -12.34 -22.87 12.36
C PRO A 558 -10.83 -22.66 12.50
N HIS A 559 -10.06 -23.14 11.54
CA HIS A 559 -8.62 -22.92 11.53
C HIS A 559 -8.31 -21.49 11.08
N PHE A 560 -7.16 -20.96 11.52
CA PHE A 560 -6.66 -19.67 11.11
C PHE A 560 -6.03 -19.80 9.72
N GLU A 561 -6.72 -19.28 8.70
CA GLU A 561 -6.24 -19.31 7.33
C GLU A 561 -5.00 -18.45 7.15
N ILE A 562 -3.92 -19.02 6.61
CA ILE A 562 -2.68 -18.32 6.31
C ILE A 562 -2.81 -17.63 4.95
N THR A 563 -2.94 -16.30 4.97
CA THR A 563 -2.72 -15.42 3.81
C THR A 563 -1.25 -15.00 3.76
N ILE A 564 -0.82 -14.32 2.70
CA ILE A 564 0.55 -13.81 2.60
C ILE A 564 0.85 -12.85 3.76
N GLU A 565 -0.04 -11.91 4.05
CA GLU A 565 0.11 -10.94 5.15
C GLU A 565 0.22 -11.65 6.50
N ARG A 566 -0.74 -12.52 6.80
CA ARG A 566 -0.75 -13.29 8.05
C ARG A 566 0.49 -14.18 8.19
N GLY A 567 0.93 -14.76 7.06
CA GLY A 567 2.15 -15.56 7.02
C GLY A 567 3.40 -14.75 7.35
N LEU A 568 3.55 -13.55 6.78
CA LEU A 568 4.66 -12.64 7.06
C LEU A 568 4.68 -12.17 8.52
N GLU A 569 3.51 -12.01 9.15
CA GLU A 569 3.40 -11.61 10.56
C GLU A 569 3.79 -12.73 11.54
N VAL A 570 3.43 -13.98 11.26
CA VAL A 570 3.60 -15.10 12.21
C VAL A 570 4.88 -15.91 11.98
N ILE A 571 5.56 -15.72 10.87
CA ILE A 571 6.77 -16.45 10.49
C ILE A 571 7.92 -16.21 11.48
N ASN A 572 8.62 -17.28 11.88
CA ASN A 572 9.82 -17.22 12.72
C ASN A 572 11.11 -17.20 11.87
N GLU A 573 12.25 -16.89 12.50
CA GLU A 573 13.56 -16.79 11.82
C GLU A 573 14.01 -18.10 11.17
N ASP A 574 13.63 -19.25 11.73
CA ASP A 574 13.96 -20.59 11.25
C ASP A 574 12.93 -21.16 10.27
N GLU A 575 12.04 -20.31 9.74
CA GLU A 575 10.93 -20.67 8.89
C GLU A 575 10.98 -20.00 7.52
N TYR A 576 10.25 -20.57 6.58
CA TYR A 576 9.93 -19.99 5.27
C TYR A 576 8.43 -19.94 5.08
N LEU A 577 7.96 -18.88 4.43
CA LEU A 577 6.61 -18.81 3.88
C LEU A 577 6.67 -19.27 2.42
N GLU A 578 6.09 -20.42 2.14
CA GLU A 578 5.94 -20.98 0.80
C GLU A 578 4.70 -20.38 0.15
N ILE A 579 4.88 -19.79 -1.03
CA ILE A 579 3.83 -19.07 -1.78
C ILE A 579 3.72 -19.70 -3.15
N THR A 580 2.52 -20.22 -3.47
CA THR A 580 2.19 -20.84 -4.74
C THR A 580 0.90 -20.25 -5.28
N PRO A 581 0.55 -20.42 -6.56
CA PRO A 581 -0.71 -19.92 -7.12
C PRO A 581 -1.97 -20.35 -6.35
N LYS A 582 -1.94 -21.52 -5.72
CA LYS A 582 -3.11 -22.11 -5.04
C LYS A 582 -3.03 -22.10 -3.52
N SER A 583 -1.82 -22.01 -2.94
CA SER A 583 -1.62 -22.24 -1.51
C SER A 583 -0.56 -21.30 -0.93
N VAL A 584 -0.75 -20.94 0.33
CA VAL A 584 0.25 -20.27 1.17
C VAL A 584 0.47 -21.14 2.39
N ARG A 585 1.73 -21.53 2.66
CA ARG A 585 2.09 -22.48 3.71
C ARG A 585 3.31 -22.02 4.47
N LEU A 586 3.35 -22.28 5.76
CA LEU A 586 4.56 -22.10 6.58
C LEU A 586 5.29 -23.43 6.70
N ARG A 587 6.61 -23.38 6.67
CA ARG A 587 7.46 -24.55 6.88
C ARG A 587 8.76 -24.20 7.60
N LYS A 588 9.36 -25.18 8.27
CA LYS A 588 10.73 -25.03 8.78
C LYS A 588 11.73 -24.98 7.63
N GLN A 589 12.82 -24.21 7.81
CA GLN A 589 13.95 -24.20 6.87
C GLN A 589 14.58 -25.61 6.79
N GLN A 590 14.81 -26.23 7.93
CA GLN A 590 15.24 -27.63 8.06
C GLN A 590 14.01 -28.50 8.27
N LEU A 591 13.68 -29.34 7.28
CA LEU A 591 12.43 -30.10 7.27
C LEU A 591 12.42 -31.21 8.31
N THR A 592 13.51 -31.98 8.42
CA THR A 592 13.56 -33.11 9.36
C THR A 592 13.89 -32.66 10.79
N GLU A 593 13.33 -33.34 11.77
CA GLU A 593 13.63 -33.08 13.19
C GLU A 593 15.12 -33.28 13.52
N ASN A 594 15.75 -34.27 12.88
CA ASN A 594 17.18 -34.55 13.06
C ASN A 594 18.05 -33.36 12.58
N ASP A 595 17.74 -32.77 11.44
CA ASP A 595 18.48 -31.62 10.91
C ASP A 595 18.29 -30.38 11.80
N ARG A 596 17.07 -30.13 12.29
CA ARG A 596 16.80 -29.05 13.26
C ARG A 596 17.61 -29.22 14.55
N ASN A 597 17.63 -30.43 15.10
CA ASN A 597 18.41 -30.73 16.30
C ASN A 597 19.92 -30.61 16.07
N ARG A 598 20.41 -30.96 14.88
CA ARG A 598 21.82 -30.82 14.50
C ARG A 598 22.22 -29.34 14.38
N SER A 599 21.41 -28.52 13.75
CA SER A 599 21.63 -27.08 13.63
C SER A 599 21.66 -26.38 15.00
N LYS A 600 20.74 -26.71 15.90
CA LYS A 600 20.73 -26.18 17.29
C LYS A 600 22.02 -26.52 18.04
N ARG A 601 22.60 -27.71 17.85
CA ARG A 601 23.87 -28.11 18.50
C ARG A 601 25.09 -27.37 17.90
N THR A 602 25.06 -27.00 16.65
CA THR A 602 26.16 -26.29 15.97
C THR A 602 26.20 -24.81 16.36
N THR A 603 25.04 -24.20 16.60
CA THR A 603 24.93 -22.81 17.08
C THR A 603 25.34 -22.65 18.55
N PHE A 604 25.32 -23.72 19.33
CA PHE A 604 25.63 -23.76 20.77
C PHE A 604 27.09 -24.20 21.05
N LYS A 605 28.06 -23.92 20.18
CA LYS A 605 29.48 -24.01 20.57
C LYS A 605 29.84 -22.72 21.32
N PRO A 606 30.05 -22.78 22.66
CA PRO A 606 30.65 -21.67 23.38
C PRO A 606 32.04 -21.47 22.78
N GLY A 607 32.36 -20.24 22.43
CA GLY A 607 33.71 -19.86 22.02
C GLY A 607 34.70 -20.38 23.08
N VAL A 608 35.65 -21.17 22.61
CA VAL A 608 36.85 -21.49 23.41
C VAL A 608 37.60 -20.19 23.59
N ALA A 609 37.89 -19.86 24.82
CA ALA A 609 38.55 -18.70 25.40
C ALA A 609 39.72 -18.14 24.62
#